data_db48b9fdfaae0df042ee945a1b982123
#
_entry.id   db48b9fdfaae0df042ee945a1b982123
#
_cell.length_a   1.000
_cell.length_b   1.000
_cell.length_c   1.000
_cell.angle_alpha   90.00
_cell.angle_beta   90.00
_cell.angle_gamma   90.00
#
_symmetry.space_group_name_H-M   'P 1'
#
loop_
_entity.id
_entity.type
_entity.pdbx_description
1 polymer ?
#
loop_
_entity_poly.entity_id
_entity_poly.type
_entity_poly.pdbx_seq_one_letter_code
_entity_poly.pdbx_strand_id
1 'polypeptide(L)'
;GTLSYRWSCQMGVCGSCGMMINNVPKLSCSAFLKDYYPDKIRVEPLASFPVEKDLVFEMDDFMTKLTDMQPYIIPKEGEEKALEEGEYLQSPAELAHFKQYSMCINCLLCYAACPVYALDSSFIGPATIALGQRYNMDSRDHGRDARQELIASNKGIWKCTFVGECSAVCPKHVDPAATIQRAKVSSTIDWFKDVLIPWGKKK
;
A
#
# COMPACT_ATOMS: atom_id res chain seq x y z
N GLY A 1 1.78 31.68 -14.42
CA GLY A 1 1.16 31.07 -13.26
C GLY A 1 2.23 30.50 -12.34
N THR A 2 1.98 30.57 -11.04
CA THR A 2 2.97 30.15 -10.02
C THR A 2 2.50 28.91 -9.26
N LEU A 3 1.28 28.41 -9.50
CA LEU A 3 0.73 27.26 -8.81
C LEU A 3 1.41 25.96 -9.26
N SER A 4 2.00 25.27 -8.29
CA SER A 4 2.66 23.98 -8.49
C SER A 4 1.73 22.83 -8.09
N TYR A 5 1.61 21.80 -8.92
CA TYR A 5 0.87 20.58 -8.65
C TYR A 5 1.42 19.41 -9.47
N ARG A 6 1.20 18.20 -8.98
CA ARG A 6 1.62 16.99 -9.70
C ARG A 6 0.50 16.51 -10.62
N TRP A 7 0.86 16.17 -11.84
CA TRP A 7 -0.05 15.58 -12.83
C TRP A 7 0.73 14.77 -13.87
N SER A 8 0.09 13.81 -14.53
CA SER A 8 0.71 13.02 -15.59
C SER A 8 -0.36 12.45 -16.53
N CYS A 9 -0.93 11.26 -16.27
CA CYS A 9 -1.78 10.53 -17.21
C CYS A 9 -3.15 11.14 -17.50
N GLN A 10 -3.72 11.94 -16.60
CA GLN A 10 -5.05 12.57 -16.67
C GLN A 10 -6.24 11.58 -16.83
N MET A 11 -6.04 10.29 -16.56
CA MET A 11 -7.03 9.22 -16.77
C MET A 11 -7.17 8.28 -15.56
N GLY A 12 -6.78 8.72 -14.36
CA GLY A 12 -6.94 7.95 -13.13
C GLY A 12 -6.04 6.71 -13.01
N VAL A 13 -4.91 6.63 -13.73
CA VAL A 13 -4.05 5.44 -13.79
C VAL A 13 -2.74 5.60 -13.01
N CYS A 14 -2.07 6.76 -13.11
CA CYS A 14 -0.71 6.93 -12.59
C CYS A 14 -0.62 7.32 -11.10
N GLY A 15 -1.70 7.81 -10.48
CA GLY A 15 -1.70 8.22 -9.09
C GLY A 15 -1.10 9.59 -8.77
N SER A 16 -0.43 10.26 -9.72
CA SER A 16 0.35 11.49 -9.47
C SER A 16 -0.48 12.68 -8.97
N CYS A 17 -1.74 12.78 -9.38
CA CYS A 17 -2.59 13.94 -9.13
C CYS A 17 -3.44 13.82 -7.84
N GLY A 18 -2.98 13.07 -6.85
CA GLY A 18 -3.64 12.96 -5.55
C GLY A 18 -3.64 14.29 -4.80
N MET A 19 -4.80 14.75 -4.33
CA MET A 19 -4.96 15.96 -3.51
C MET A 19 -6.24 15.89 -2.70
N MET A 20 -6.39 16.78 -1.72
CA MET A 20 -7.64 16.94 -0.99
C MET A 20 -8.60 17.79 -1.81
N ILE A 21 -9.80 17.30 -2.04
CA ILE A 21 -10.89 18.04 -2.68
C ILE A 21 -12.09 18.05 -1.72
N ASN A 22 -12.45 19.21 -1.22
CA ASN A 22 -13.48 19.37 -0.18
C ASN A 22 -13.26 18.41 1.01
N ASN A 23 -12.03 18.37 1.54
CA ASN A 23 -11.57 17.52 2.64
C ASN A 23 -11.58 16.00 2.36
N VAL A 24 -11.78 15.57 1.12
CA VAL A 24 -11.73 14.16 0.73
C VAL A 24 -10.51 13.93 -0.18
N PRO A 25 -9.63 12.96 0.11
CA PRO A 25 -8.51 12.66 -0.76
C PRO A 25 -9.01 11.99 -2.05
N LYS A 26 -8.71 12.59 -3.19
CA LYS A 26 -9.13 12.13 -4.52
C LYS A 26 -8.02 12.32 -5.56
N LEU A 27 -8.11 11.57 -6.66
CA LEU A 27 -7.35 11.89 -7.87
C LEU A 27 -8.05 13.06 -8.58
N SER A 28 -7.38 14.19 -8.72
CA SER A 28 -8.01 15.38 -9.31
C SER A 28 -8.42 15.18 -10.76
N CYS A 29 -7.70 14.37 -11.53
CA CYS A 29 -8.07 14.06 -12.92
C CYS A 29 -9.37 13.23 -13.05
N SER A 30 -9.85 12.63 -11.97
CA SER A 30 -11.13 11.89 -11.90
C SER A 30 -12.22 12.64 -11.16
N ALA A 31 -11.97 13.89 -10.74
CA ALA A 31 -12.93 14.75 -10.07
C ALA A 31 -13.55 15.72 -11.09
N PHE A 32 -14.78 15.47 -11.49
CA PHE A 32 -15.45 16.29 -12.49
C PHE A 32 -16.10 17.51 -11.85
N LEU A 33 -15.87 18.70 -12.43
CA LEU A 33 -16.43 19.97 -11.91
C LEU A 33 -17.95 19.95 -11.77
N LYS A 34 -18.64 19.24 -12.65
CA LYS A 34 -20.11 19.08 -12.62
C LYS A 34 -20.62 18.46 -11.32
N ASP A 35 -19.80 17.61 -10.66
CA ASP A 35 -20.19 16.91 -9.44
C ASP A 35 -20.15 17.81 -8.20
N TYR A 36 -19.59 19.02 -8.36
CA TYR A 36 -19.44 20.03 -7.29
C TYR A 36 -20.29 21.28 -7.55
N TYR A 37 -20.72 21.51 -8.78
CA TYR A 37 -21.52 22.68 -9.12
C TYR A 37 -22.89 22.64 -8.41
N PRO A 38 -23.40 23.79 -7.85
CA PRO A 38 -22.85 25.16 -7.93
C PRO A 38 -21.89 25.54 -6.79
N ASP A 39 -21.48 24.59 -5.96
CA ASP A 39 -20.68 24.85 -4.76
C ASP A 39 -19.23 25.22 -5.08
N LYS A 40 -18.57 25.86 -4.12
CA LYS A 40 -17.15 26.15 -4.20
C LYS A 40 -16.34 24.87 -4.01
N ILE A 41 -15.29 24.74 -4.81
CA ILE A 41 -14.33 23.63 -4.68
C ILE A 41 -13.11 24.13 -3.92
N ARG A 42 -12.81 23.51 -2.80
CA ARG A 42 -11.57 23.70 -2.02
C ARG A 42 -10.59 22.62 -2.40
N VAL A 43 -9.40 23.03 -2.87
CA VAL A 43 -8.32 22.11 -3.25
C VAL A 43 -7.12 22.38 -2.35
N GLU A 44 -6.57 21.33 -1.77
CA GLU A 44 -5.44 21.38 -0.83
C GLU A 44 -4.44 20.24 -1.14
N PRO A 45 -3.17 20.36 -0.72
CA PRO A 45 -2.23 19.25 -0.81
C PRO A 45 -2.74 18.03 -0.02
N LEU A 46 -2.26 16.83 -0.32
CA LEU A 46 -2.64 15.63 0.44
C LEU A 46 -2.34 15.83 1.93
N ALA A 47 -3.32 15.54 2.76
CA ALA A 47 -3.21 15.61 4.21
C ALA A 47 -2.17 14.62 4.75
N SER A 48 -1.63 14.92 5.92
CA SER A 48 -0.68 14.07 6.66
C SER A 48 0.71 13.93 6.03
N PHE A 49 1.02 14.75 5.03
CA PHE A 49 2.35 14.83 4.43
C PHE A 49 2.91 16.27 4.55
N PRO A 50 4.24 16.44 4.70
CA PRO A 50 4.85 17.75 4.61
C PRO A 50 4.57 18.37 3.24
N VAL A 51 4.29 19.67 3.21
CA VAL A 51 4.06 20.42 1.97
C VAL A 51 5.38 20.97 1.49
N GLU A 52 5.76 20.64 0.26
CA GLU A 52 6.94 21.19 -0.39
C GLU A 52 6.63 22.56 -1.00
N LYS A 53 5.59 22.63 -1.82
CA LYS A 53 5.16 23.89 -2.45
C LYS A 53 3.74 23.76 -3.00
N ASP A 54 2.86 24.70 -2.67
CA ASP A 54 1.47 24.78 -3.14
C ASP A 54 0.70 23.44 -2.90
N LEU A 55 0.41 22.68 -3.97
CA LEU A 55 -0.25 21.37 -3.90
C LEU A 55 0.72 20.18 -3.97
N VAL A 56 2.03 20.45 -3.94
CA VAL A 56 3.07 19.42 -3.95
C VAL A 56 3.46 19.08 -2.52
N PHE A 57 3.46 17.80 -2.18
CA PHE A 57 3.83 17.27 -0.87
C PHE A 57 5.05 16.34 -1.00
N GLU A 58 5.78 16.13 0.08
CA GLU A 58 6.93 15.24 0.16
C GLU A 58 6.49 13.77 0.25
N MET A 59 7.20 12.90 -0.48
CA MET A 59 6.91 11.45 -0.53
C MET A 59 8.02 10.59 0.09
N ASP A 60 9.08 11.18 0.61
CA ASP A 60 10.31 10.47 1.00
C ASP A 60 10.07 9.44 2.11
N ASP A 61 9.22 9.77 3.09
CA ASP A 61 8.82 8.83 4.15
C ASP A 61 8.15 7.58 3.56
N PHE A 62 7.22 7.77 2.63
CA PHE A 62 6.57 6.64 1.94
C PHE A 62 7.57 5.83 1.13
N MET A 63 8.45 6.48 0.36
CA MET A 63 9.44 5.80 -0.48
C MET A 63 10.42 4.97 0.36
N THR A 64 10.85 5.49 1.50
CA THR A 64 11.70 4.75 2.45
C THR A 64 10.98 3.51 2.97
N LYS A 65 9.76 3.65 3.48
CA LYS A 65 8.95 2.53 3.99
C LYS A 65 8.64 1.50 2.91
N LEU A 66 8.43 1.95 1.67
CA LEU A 66 8.20 1.06 0.54
C LEU A 66 9.47 0.26 0.20
N THR A 67 10.63 0.91 0.21
CA THR A 67 11.93 0.23 -0.02
C THR A 67 12.19 -0.83 1.06
N ASP A 68 11.97 -0.49 2.32
CA ASP A 68 12.12 -1.42 3.45
C ASP A 68 11.17 -2.62 3.35
N MET A 69 9.99 -2.45 2.77
CA MET A 69 9.00 -3.52 2.55
C MET A 69 9.42 -4.50 1.45
N GLN A 70 10.42 -4.19 0.64
CA GLN A 70 10.88 -5.05 -0.47
C GLN A 70 9.74 -5.50 -1.39
N PRO A 71 9.02 -4.59 -2.08
CA PRO A 71 7.85 -4.91 -2.88
C PRO A 71 8.24 -5.45 -4.27
N TYR A 72 8.94 -6.58 -4.27
CA TYR A 72 9.36 -7.31 -5.47
C TYR A 72 9.40 -8.81 -5.17
N ILE A 73 9.40 -9.64 -6.20
CA ILE A 73 9.51 -11.10 -6.03
C ILE A 73 10.92 -11.45 -5.59
N ILE A 74 11.02 -12.17 -4.48
CA ILE A 74 12.26 -12.73 -3.96
C ILE A 74 12.23 -14.22 -4.27
N PRO A 75 13.10 -14.74 -5.17
CA PRO A 75 13.17 -16.14 -5.50
C PRO A 75 13.71 -16.94 -4.31
N LYS A 76 13.45 -18.24 -4.31
CA LYS A 76 14.08 -19.15 -3.36
C LYS A 76 15.55 -19.30 -3.73
N GLU A 77 16.41 -19.25 -2.72
CA GLU A 77 17.86 -19.40 -2.92
C GLU A 77 18.19 -20.71 -3.65
N GLY A 78 18.96 -20.61 -4.72
CA GLY A 78 19.34 -21.75 -5.55
C GLY A 78 18.26 -22.24 -6.53
N GLU A 79 17.08 -21.64 -6.58
CA GLU A 79 16.00 -21.97 -7.55
C GLU A 79 15.82 -20.88 -8.63
N GLU A 80 16.81 -20.01 -8.80
CA GLU A 80 16.80 -19.03 -9.89
C GLU A 80 16.98 -19.76 -11.23
N LYS A 81 15.99 -19.59 -12.11
CA LYS A 81 16.04 -20.15 -13.45
C LYS A 81 16.90 -19.28 -14.36
N ALA A 82 17.76 -19.88 -15.14
CA ALA A 82 18.38 -19.21 -16.27
C ALA A 82 17.31 -18.82 -17.31
N LEU A 83 17.57 -17.76 -18.11
CA LEU A 83 16.61 -17.30 -19.14
C LEU A 83 16.22 -18.40 -20.13
N GLU A 84 17.12 -19.36 -20.38
CA GLU A 84 16.91 -20.48 -21.27
C GLU A 84 16.04 -21.61 -20.66
N GLU A 85 15.87 -21.62 -19.33
CA GLU A 85 15.10 -22.66 -18.63
C GLU A 85 13.60 -22.39 -18.58
N GLY A 86 13.17 -21.25 -19.14
CA GLY A 86 11.78 -20.88 -19.31
C GLY A 86 11.21 -19.98 -18.20
N GLU A 87 9.89 -19.88 -18.16
CA GLU A 87 9.15 -18.92 -17.37
C GLU A 87 8.78 -19.47 -15.97
N TYR A 88 8.57 -18.55 -15.02
CA TYR A 88 7.94 -18.86 -13.74
C TYR A 88 6.41 -18.88 -13.92
N LEU A 89 5.86 -20.07 -14.11
CA LEU A 89 4.44 -20.25 -14.36
C LEU A 89 3.60 -20.04 -13.09
N GLN A 90 2.40 -19.51 -13.29
CA GLN A 90 1.41 -19.30 -12.24
C GLN A 90 0.01 -19.62 -12.80
N SER A 91 -0.79 -20.32 -12.01
CA SER A 91 -2.17 -20.62 -12.38
C SER A 91 -3.08 -19.38 -12.24
N PRO A 92 -4.21 -19.32 -12.98
CA PRO A 92 -5.21 -18.26 -12.78
C PRO A 92 -5.77 -18.20 -11.34
N ALA A 93 -5.86 -19.32 -10.67
CA ALA A 93 -6.32 -19.38 -9.27
C ALA A 93 -5.31 -18.72 -8.32
N GLU A 94 -4.01 -19.00 -8.48
CA GLU A 94 -2.96 -18.35 -7.67
C GLU A 94 -2.91 -16.84 -7.93
N LEU A 95 -3.02 -16.41 -9.19
CA LEU A 95 -3.13 -14.99 -9.54
C LEU A 95 -4.31 -14.31 -8.85
N ALA A 96 -5.46 -14.98 -8.78
CA ALA A 96 -6.66 -14.43 -8.16
C ALA A 96 -6.47 -14.06 -6.67
N HIS A 97 -5.56 -14.74 -5.95
CA HIS A 97 -5.28 -14.47 -4.53
C HIS A 97 -4.75 -13.07 -4.27
N PHE A 98 -3.93 -12.52 -5.17
CA PHE A 98 -3.29 -11.21 -4.96
C PHE A 98 -3.60 -10.16 -6.03
N LYS A 99 -4.34 -10.51 -7.09
CA LYS A 99 -4.63 -9.62 -8.23
C LYS A 99 -5.16 -8.25 -7.80
N GLN A 100 -6.08 -8.22 -6.84
CA GLN A 100 -6.65 -6.98 -6.32
C GLN A 100 -5.58 -6.06 -5.73
N TYR A 101 -4.63 -6.61 -4.99
CA TYR A 101 -3.56 -5.83 -4.35
C TYR A 101 -2.52 -5.31 -5.35
N SER A 102 -2.38 -5.99 -6.49
CA SER A 102 -1.52 -5.55 -7.60
C SER A 102 -2.03 -4.29 -8.31
N MET A 103 -3.28 -3.89 -8.05
CA MET A 103 -3.86 -2.68 -8.65
C MET A 103 -3.40 -1.38 -7.99
N CYS A 104 -2.58 -1.45 -6.94
CA CYS A 104 -2.06 -0.27 -6.27
C CYS A 104 -1.22 0.61 -7.21
N ILE A 105 -1.55 1.90 -7.27
CA ILE A 105 -0.87 2.90 -8.12
C ILE A 105 -0.06 3.91 -7.29
N ASN A 106 0.18 3.63 -6.03
CA ASN A 106 0.98 4.47 -5.10
C ASN A 106 0.51 5.94 -5.04
N CYS A 107 -0.80 6.17 -5.12
CA CYS A 107 -1.39 7.51 -5.13
C CYS A 107 -1.46 8.18 -3.75
N LEU A 108 -1.20 7.46 -2.68
CA LEU A 108 -1.16 7.90 -1.27
C LEU A 108 -2.49 8.43 -0.70
N LEU A 109 -3.61 8.32 -1.40
CA LEU A 109 -4.93 8.73 -0.89
C LEU A 109 -5.29 7.98 0.40
N CYS A 110 -4.92 6.69 0.49
CA CYS A 110 -5.13 5.86 1.68
C CYS A 110 -4.32 6.30 2.89
N TYR A 111 -3.15 6.93 2.69
CA TYR A 111 -2.36 7.55 3.76
C TYR A 111 -3.02 8.84 4.24
N ALA A 112 -3.43 9.69 3.31
CA ALA A 112 -4.11 10.95 3.64
C ALA A 112 -5.44 10.73 4.40
N ALA A 113 -6.14 9.63 4.10
CA ALA A 113 -7.37 9.25 4.79
C ALA A 113 -7.15 8.48 6.11
N CYS A 114 -5.91 8.06 6.41
CA CYS A 114 -5.63 7.23 7.57
C CYS A 114 -5.46 8.06 8.85
N PRO A 115 -6.37 7.98 9.84
CA PRO A 115 -6.22 8.73 11.07
C PRO A 115 -5.02 8.27 11.92
N VAL A 116 -4.63 6.99 11.81
CA VAL A 116 -3.47 6.46 12.53
C VAL A 116 -2.18 7.08 11.99
N TYR A 117 -2.02 7.14 10.66
CA TYR A 117 -0.85 7.76 10.04
C TYR A 117 -0.80 9.28 10.29
N ALA A 118 -1.95 9.94 10.32
CA ALA A 118 -2.06 11.36 10.64
C ALA A 118 -1.57 11.70 12.07
N LEU A 119 -1.82 10.79 13.03
CA LEU A 119 -1.40 10.96 14.43
C LEU A 119 0.04 10.50 14.67
N ASP A 120 0.49 9.49 13.94
CA ASP A 120 1.81 8.89 14.11
C ASP A 120 2.35 8.39 12.76
N SER A 121 3.16 9.23 12.14
CA SER A 121 3.81 8.93 10.86
C SER A 121 4.81 7.77 10.93
N SER A 122 5.16 7.26 12.14
CA SER A 122 5.97 6.03 12.26
C SER A 122 5.22 4.78 11.80
N PHE A 123 3.89 4.82 11.70
CA PHE A 123 3.10 3.74 11.09
C PHE A 123 3.53 3.52 9.64
N ILE A 124 3.83 2.28 9.26
CA ILE A 124 4.29 1.97 7.90
C ILE A 124 3.24 2.24 6.82
N GLY A 125 1.96 2.29 7.20
CA GLY A 125 0.87 2.79 6.38
C GLY A 125 0.15 1.73 5.53
N PRO A 126 -1.06 2.10 5.04
CA PRO A 126 -1.96 1.14 4.40
C PRO A 126 -1.44 0.56 3.09
N ALA A 127 -0.90 1.41 2.18
CA ALA A 127 -0.44 0.93 0.88
C ALA A 127 0.81 0.08 1.00
N THR A 128 1.76 0.44 1.87
CA THR A 128 2.99 -0.34 2.08
C THR A 128 2.68 -1.73 2.59
N ILE A 129 1.74 -1.87 3.56
CA ILE A 129 1.31 -3.19 4.04
C ILE A 129 0.60 -3.97 2.93
N ALA A 130 -0.29 -3.33 2.16
CA ALA A 130 -1.00 -3.99 1.08
C ALA A 130 -0.05 -4.51 -0.01
N LEU A 131 0.98 -3.73 -0.35
CA LEU A 131 2.01 -4.13 -1.31
C LEU A 131 2.89 -5.27 -0.76
N GLY A 132 3.31 -5.23 0.50
CA GLY A 132 4.02 -6.35 1.12
C GLY A 132 3.20 -7.64 1.09
N GLN A 133 1.92 -7.56 1.45
CA GLN A 133 1.02 -8.72 1.39
C GLN A 133 0.75 -9.21 -0.04
N ARG A 134 0.74 -8.33 -1.03
CA ARG A 134 0.65 -8.72 -2.45
C ARG A 134 1.73 -9.72 -2.81
N TYR A 135 2.97 -9.46 -2.38
CA TYR A 135 4.10 -10.36 -2.65
C TYR A 135 4.07 -11.60 -1.75
N ASN A 136 3.71 -11.45 -0.48
CA ASN A 136 3.56 -12.60 0.43
C ASN A 136 2.49 -13.61 -0.03
N MET A 137 1.56 -13.20 -0.88
CA MET A 137 0.50 -14.06 -1.44
C MET A 137 0.83 -14.57 -2.86
N ASP A 138 1.92 -14.15 -3.45
CA ASP A 138 2.38 -14.63 -4.76
C ASP A 138 3.07 -15.98 -4.61
N SER A 139 2.58 -17.01 -5.29
CA SER A 139 3.13 -18.37 -5.21
C SER A 139 4.58 -18.51 -5.68
N ARG A 140 5.10 -17.50 -6.35
CA ARG A 140 6.48 -17.43 -6.86
C ARG A 140 7.43 -16.70 -5.91
N ASP A 141 6.90 -16.12 -4.84
CA ASP A 141 7.67 -15.30 -3.88
C ASP A 141 8.04 -16.10 -2.64
N HIS A 142 9.29 -15.99 -2.20
CA HIS A 142 9.84 -16.61 -0.99
C HIS A 142 10.34 -15.58 0.03
N GLY A 143 10.07 -14.27 -0.19
CA GLY A 143 10.52 -13.17 0.68
C GLY A 143 9.60 -12.88 1.87
N ARG A 144 8.62 -13.74 2.17
CA ARG A 144 7.64 -13.50 3.24
C ARG A 144 8.30 -13.25 4.60
N ASP A 145 9.28 -14.03 4.97
CA ASP A 145 9.92 -13.95 6.30
C ASP A 145 10.65 -12.61 6.48
N ALA A 146 11.34 -12.12 5.45
CA ALA A 146 12.00 -10.81 5.47
C ALA A 146 11.00 -9.65 5.66
N ARG A 147 9.83 -9.71 5.01
CA ARG A 147 8.78 -8.69 5.15
C ARG A 147 8.01 -8.80 6.46
N GLN A 148 7.88 -10.01 7.00
CA GLN A 148 7.08 -10.29 8.18
C GLN A 148 7.60 -9.55 9.42
N GLU A 149 8.91 -9.39 9.55
CA GLU A 149 9.51 -8.62 10.63
C GLU A 149 8.99 -7.17 10.66
N LEU A 150 8.96 -6.50 9.50
CA LEU A 150 8.44 -5.14 9.39
C LEU A 150 6.91 -5.11 9.55
N ILE A 151 6.19 -6.03 8.89
CA ILE A 151 4.72 -6.10 8.92
C ILE A 151 4.20 -6.32 10.34
N ALA A 152 4.80 -7.25 11.09
CA ALA A 152 4.38 -7.58 12.45
C ALA A 152 5.00 -6.70 13.54
N SER A 153 5.82 -5.71 13.16
CA SER A 153 6.43 -4.78 14.10
C SER A 153 5.39 -3.89 14.83
N ASN A 154 5.85 -3.19 15.85
CA ASN A 154 5.04 -2.17 16.54
C ASN A 154 4.69 -0.96 15.67
N LYS A 155 5.37 -0.77 14.53
CA LYS A 155 5.05 0.24 13.50
C LYS A 155 4.16 -0.32 12.38
N GLY A 156 3.89 -1.60 12.39
CA GLY A 156 3.16 -2.35 11.37
C GLY A 156 1.67 -2.51 11.65
N ILE A 157 1.17 -3.70 11.32
CA ILE A 157 -0.27 -4.03 11.33
C ILE A 157 -0.98 -3.77 12.67
N TRP A 158 -0.26 -3.88 13.79
CA TRP A 158 -0.85 -3.73 15.12
C TRP A 158 -1.24 -2.29 15.48
N LYS A 159 -0.67 -1.29 14.80
CA LYS A 159 -1.12 0.11 14.93
C LYS A 159 -2.49 0.36 14.29
N CYS A 160 -2.88 -0.42 13.30
CA CYS A 160 -4.14 -0.21 12.57
C CYS A 160 -5.35 -0.46 13.48
N THR A 161 -6.24 0.54 13.60
CA THR A 161 -7.50 0.50 14.38
C THR A 161 -8.71 0.07 13.56
N PHE A 162 -8.53 -0.26 12.29
CA PHE A 162 -9.57 -0.73 11.36
C PHE A 162 -10.71 0.28 11.11
N VAL A 163 -10.39 1.54 10.94
CA VAL A 163 -11.39 2.58 10.58
C VAL A 163 -11.96 2.37 9.17
N GLY A 164 -11.18 1.82 8.23
CA GLY A 164 -11.64 1.46 6.89
C GLY A 164 -11.51 2.56 5.83
N GLU A 165 -11.24 3.82 6.21
CA GLU A 165 -11.15 4.95 5.29
C GLU A 165 -10.14 4.74 4.15
N CYS A 166 -9.04 4.04 4.41
CA CYS A 166 -8.04 3.71 3.38
C CYS A 166 -8.61 2.86 2.24
N SER A 167 -9.59 2.01 2.52
CA SER A 167 -10.29 1.22 1.50
C SER A 167 -11.37 2.04 0.80
N ALA A 168 -12.09 2.88 1.54
CA ALA A 168 -13.15 3.72 1.00
C ALA A 168 -12.65 4.73 -0.05
N VAL A 169 -11.46 5.33 0.18
CA VAL A 169 -10.89 6.32 -0.76
C VAL A 169 -10.07 5.70 -1.88
N CYS A 170 -9.88 4.39 -1.91
CA CYS A 170 -9.01 3.75 -2.89
C CYS A 170 -9.61 3.76 -4.31
N PRO A 171 -9.03 4.50 -5.27
CA PRO A 171 -9.59 4.62 -6.63
C PRO A 171 -9.41 3.34 -7.46
N LYS A 172 -8.67 2.36 -6.91
CA LYS A 172 -8.38 1.06 -7.55
C LYS A 172 -8.95 -0.13 -6.77
N HIS A 173 -9.73 0.13 -5.73
CA HIS A 173 -10.38 -0.89 -4.91
C HIS A 173 -9.42 -1.96 -4.36
N VAL A 174 -8.22 -1.54 -3.95
CA VAL A 174 -7.18 -2.45 -3.40
C VAL A 174 -7.59 -3.07 -2.07
N ASP A 175 -8.43 -2.40 -1.30
CA ASP A 175 -8.88 -2.78 0.05
C ASP A 175 -7.72 -2.99 1.05
N PRO A 176 -6.95 -1.94 1.37
CA PRO A 176 -5.86 -2.05 2.33
C PRO A 176 -6.32 -2.46 3.73
N ALA A 177 -7.52 -2.06 4.15
CA ALA A 177 -8.06 -2.40 5.47
C ALA A 177 -8.24 -3.92 5.64
N ALA A 178 -8.88 -4.58 4.68
CA ALA A 178 -9.03 -6.05 4.70
C ALA A 178 -7.67 -6.75 4.63
N THR A 179 -6.73 -6.23 3.83
CA THR A 179 -5.37 -6.77 3.73
C THR A 179 -4.67 -6.76 5.08
N ILE A 180 -4.75 -5.65 5.82
CA ILE A 180 -4.17 -5.51 7.16
C ILE A 180 -4.81 -6.51 8.13
N GLN A 181 -6.14 -6.70 8.10
CA GLN A 181 -6.78 -7.67 8.98
C GLN A 181 -6.36 -9.12 8.66
N ARG A 182 -6.26 -9.48 7.38
CA ARG A 182 -5.70 -10.80 6.98
C ARG A 182 -4.26 -10.98 7.47
N ALA A 183 -3.44 -9.94 7.38
CA ALA A 183 -2.08 -9.95 7.91
C ALA A 183 -2.05 -10.15 9.43
N LYS A 184 -2.95 -9.53 10.21
CA LYS A 184 -3.09 -9.76 11.65
C LYS A 184 -3.39 -11.22 11.96
N VAL A 185 -4.38 -11.80 11.26
CA VAL A 185 -4.74 -13.21 11.44
C VAL A 185 -3.54 -14.13 11.15
N SER A 186 -2.87 -13.93 10.02
CA SER A 186 -1.72 -14.77 9.67
C SER A 186 -0.57 -14.62 10.67
N SER A 187 -0.24 -13.39 11.09
CA SER A 187 0.81 -13.15 12.11
C SER A 187 0.46 -13.76 13.46
N THR A 188 -0.82 -13.77 13.85
CA THR A 188 -1.27 -14.43 15.07
C THR A 188 -1.10 -15.93 14.97
N ILE A 189 -1.46 -16.54 13.83
CA ILE A 189 -1.28 -17.97 13.60
C ILE A 189 0.21 -18.35 13.63
N ASP A 190 1.08 -17.55 13.02
CA ASP A 190 2.52 -17.78 13.04
C ASP A 190 3.07 -17.72 14.47
N TRP A 191 2.66 -16.72 15.24
CA TRP A 191 3.02 -16.62 16.66
C TRP A 191 2.58 -17.85 17.47
N PHE A 192 1.34 -18.33 17.28
CA PHE A 192 0.88 -19.56 17.94
C PHE A 192 1.69 -20.77 17.55
N LYS A 193 2.05 -20.94 16.28
CA LYS A 193 2.91 -22.03 15.82
C LYS A 193 4.29 -21.96 16.49
N ASP A 194 4.88 -20.78 16.56
CA ASP A 194 6.19 -20.57 17.20
C ASP A 194 6.17 -20.90 18.70
N VAL A 195 5.07 -20.60 19.40
CA VAL A 195 4.90 -20.90 20.83
C VAL A 195 4.62 -22.38 21.10
N LEU A 196 3.74 -23.00 20.27
CA LEU A 196 3.31 -24.40 20.50
C LEU A 196 4.28 -25.44 19.91
N ILE A 197 5.08 -25.05 18.90
CA ILE A 197 6.02 -25.93 18.21
C ILE A 197 7.44 -25.32 18.28
N PRO A 198 8.01 -25.14 19.48
CA PRO A 198 9.29 -24.44 19.63
C PRO A 198 10.50 -25.21 19.06
N TRP A 199 10.32 -26.47 18.67
CA TRP A 199 11.39 -27.34 18.20
C TRP A 199 11.52 -27.45 16.67
N GLY A 200 10.74 -26.70 15.90
CA GLY A 200 10.73 -26.77 14.41
C GLY A 200 11.65 -25.79 13.69
N LYS A 201 12.24 -24.81 14.34
CA LYS A 201 13.19 -23.87 13.68
C LYS A 201 14.56 -24.50 13.53
N LYS A 202 14.79 -25.17 12.38
CA LYS A 202 16.17 -25.34 11.89
C LYS A 202 16.67 -23.95 11.44
N LYS A 203 17.82 -23.56 12.00
CA LYS A 203 18.61 -22.40 11.60
C LYS A 203 18.95 -22.46 10.13
#